data_fe95287aab18db8ff0f17af11078c670
#
_entry.id   fe95287aab18db8ff0f17af11078c670
#
_cell.length_a   1.000
_cell.length_b   1.000
_cell.length_c   1.000
_cell.angle_alpha   90.00
_cell.angle_beta   90.00
_cell.angle_gamma   90.00
#
_symmetry.space_group_name_H-M   'P 1'
#
loop_
_entity.id
_entity.type
_entity.pdbx_description
1 polymer ?
#
loop_
_entity_poly.entity_id
_entity_poly.type
_entity_poly.pdbx_seq_one_letter_code
_entity_poly.pdbx_strand_id
1 'polypeptide(L)'
;MSYSFLKPVRIGNMVLKNRVIVPAMARYLCKDGYVTDAYVEYLRAIAEGGVAMVTVGIMPIDLNWPSTMPTQPCLGDDKYIPGLTRAVAAIHAGGAKASLQPWMPGRAPYTYANAVERAQDIAIVNRLTVDEIHNIQKKYAAAALRCAMAGADVVEWHNAHNYLGEQFFSPYFNHRTDEYGQQSVENSMRFAREALTLTRRTLDAQATATWS
;
A
#
# COMPACT_ATOMS: atom_id res chain seq x y z
N MET A 1 15.74 -19.26 -28.52
CA MET A 1 15.71 -17.80 -28.35
C MET A 1 15.33 -17.51 -26.90
N SER A 2 16.11 -16.71 -26.16
CA SER A 2 15.77 -16.32 -24.80
C SER A 2 15.01 -14.99 -24.85
N TYR A 3 13.77 -14.94 -24.39
CA TYR A 3 12.97 -13.73 -24.32
C TYR A 3 13.60 -12.74 -23.31
N SER A 4 13.65 -11.44 -23.66
CA SER A 4 14.27 -10.40 -22.84
C SER A 4 13.60 -10.23 -21.46
N PHE A 5 12.29 -10.47 -21.35
CA PHE A 5 11.54 -10.38 -20.11
C PHE A 5 11.86 -11.50 -19.11
N LEU A 6 12.45 -12.62 -19.57
CA LEU A 6 12.90 -13.73 -18.70
C LEU A 6 14.31 -13.50 -18.13
N LYS A 7 15.02 -12.46 -18.58
CA LYS A 7 16.36 -12.14 -18.07
C LYS A 7 16.25 -11.44 -16.72
N PRO A 8 17.18 -11.72 -15.78
CA PRO A 8 17.23 -10.99 -14.50
C PRO A 8 17.34 -9.47 -14.70
N VAL A 9 16.86 -8.74 -13.69
CA VAL A 9 16.99 -7.27 -13.61
C VAL A 9 17.32 -6.85 -12.19
N ARG A 10 18.15 -5.82 -12.03
CA ARG A 10 18.46 -5.21 -10.75
C ARG A 10 17.63 -3.95 -10.55
N ILE A 11 17.00 -3.81 -9.38
CA ILE A 11 16.30 -2.60 -8.93
C ILE A 11 16.91 -2.20 -7.57
N GLY A 12 17.69 -1.15 -7.53
CA GLY A 12 18.49 -0.80 -6.35
C GLY A 12 19.43 -1.96 -5.96
N ASN A 13 19.31 -2.45 -4.74
CA ASN A 13 20.08 -3.59 -4.23
C ASN A 13 19.37 -4.95 -4.47
N MET A 14 18.10 -4.94 -4.91
CA MET A 14 17.32 -6.15 -5.15
C MET A 14 17.56 -6.67 -6.57
N VAL A 15 17.71 -8.00 -6.68
CA VAL A 15 17.77 -8.70 -7.97
C VAL A 15 16.48 -9.49 -8.15
N LEU A 16 15.78 -9.25 -9.25
CA LEU A 16 14.63 -10.03 -9.70
C LEU A 16 15.10 -11.07 -10.72
N LYS A 17 14.62 -12.32 -10.57
CA LYS A 17 15.00 -13.45 -11.45
C LYS A 17 14.54 -13.29 -12.91
N ASN A 18 13.52 -12.48 -13.14
CA ASN A 18 12.99 -12.07 -14.43
C ASN A 18 12.25 -10.73 -14.31
N ARG A 19 11.57 -10.25 -15.35
CA ARG A 19 10.87 -8.97 -15.39
C ARG A 19 9.34 -9.11 -15.29
N VAL A 20 8.85 -10.28 -14.87
CA VAL A 20 7.42 -10.52 -14.69
C VAL A 20 7.03 -10.27 -13.25
N ILE A 21 6.14 -9.31 -13.05
CA ILE A 21 5.62 -8.90 -11.74
C ILE A 21 4.10 -9.05 -11.77
N VAL A 22 3.53 -9.65 -10.72
CA VAL A 22 2.08 -9.65 -10.51
C VAL A 22 1.72 -8.41 -9.70
N PRO A 23 0.91 -7.49 -10.27
CA PRO A 23 0.49 -6.27 -9.58
C PRO A 23 -0.49 -6.57 -8.44
N ALA A 24 -0.70 -5.57 -7.59
CA ALA A 24 -1.68 -5.65 -6.52
C ALA A 24 -3.10 -5.84 -7.06
N MET A 25 -3.82 -6.80 -6.51
CA MET A 25 -5.22 -7.09 -6.85
C MET A 25 -6.00 -7.45 -5.59
N ALA A 26 -7.12 -6.76 -5.35
CA ALA A 26 -8.02 -7.08 -4.27
C ALA A 26 -8.67 -8.45 -4.50
N ARG A 27 -8.48 -9.42 -3.58
CA ARG A 27 -8.95 -10.81 -3.73
C ARG A 27 -10.08 -11.21 -2.79
N TYR A 28 -10.38 -10.38 -1.80
CA TYR A 28 -11.47 -10.63 -0.83
C TYR A 28 -11.37 -11.99 -0.12
N LEU A 29 -10.16 -12.50 0.08
CA LEU A 29 -9.86 -13.79 0.71
C LEU A 29 -9.44 -13.68 2.18
N CYS A 30 -9.36 -12.47 2.73
CA CYS A 30 -9.08 -12.22 4.14
C CYS A 30 -10.37 -12.05 4.94
N LYS A 31 -10.27 -12.13 6.27
CA LYS A 31 -11.39 -11.93 7.19
C LYS A 31 -10.98 -10.96 8.29
N ASP A 32 -11.71 -9.88 8.45
CA ASP A 32 -11.48 -8.85 9.47
C ASP A 32 -10.02 -8.34 9.48
N GLY A 33 -9.43 -8.23 8.27
CA GLY A 33 -8.03 -7.84 8.08
C GLY A 33 -7.01 -8.95 8.27
N TYR A 34 -7.42 -10.13 8.75
CA TYR A 34 -6.52 -11.26 8.95
C TYR A 34 -6.34 -12.10 7.68
N VAL A 35 -5.09 -12.45 7.41
CA VAL A 35 -4.72 -13.37 6.33
C VAL A 35 -5.23 -14.77 6.62
N THR A 36 -6.00 -15.35 5.70
CA THR A 36 -6.51 -16.73 5.77
C THR A 36 -5.57 -17.70 5.07
N ASP A 37 -5.75 -19.00 5.32
CA ASP A 37 -5.00 -20.05 4.63
C ASP A 37 -5.26 -20.03 3.12
N ALA A 38 -6.52 -19.78 2.72
CA ALA A 38 -6.88 -19.65 1.31
C ALA A 38 -6.09 -18.52 0.61
N TYR A 39 -5.84 -17.41 1.32
CA TYR A 39 -5.05 -16.31 0.75
C TYR A 39 -3.58 -16.68 0.66
N VAL A 40 -3.03 -17.39 1.64
CA VAL A 40 -1.65 -17.89 1.62
C VAL A 40 -1.43 -18.84 0.44
N GLU A 41 -2.35 -19.80 0.21
CA GLU A 41 -2.25 -20.75 -0.90
C GLU A 41 -2.41 -20.06 -2.27
N TYR A 42 -3.29 -19.07 -2.37
CA TYR A 42 -3.40 -18.25 -3.58
C TYR A 42 -2.08 -17.55 -3.93
N LEU A 43 -1.41 -16.93 -2.93
CA LEU A 43 -0.14 -16.25 -3.15
C LEU A 43 1.00 -17.21 -3.49
N ARG A 44 1.01 -18.39 -2.84
CA ARG A 44 1.95 -19.48 -3.15
C ARG A 44 1.84 -19.90 -4.61
N ALA A 45 0.63 -20.25 -5.07
CA ALA A 45 0.38 -20.71 -6.41
C ALA A 45 0.85 -19.71 -7.48
N ILE A 46 0.64 -18.40 -7.23
CA ILE A 46 1.14 -17.34 -8.12
C ILE A 46 2.67 -17.33 -8.17
N ALA A 47 3.33 -17.38 -7.01
CA ALA A 47 4.78 -17.31 -6.92
C ALA A 47 5.46 -18.54 -7.58
N GLU A 48 4.88 -19.74 -7.39
CA GLU A 48 5.30 -20.98 -8.04
C GLU A 48 5.14 -20.95 -9.56
N GLY A 49 4.23 -20.09 -10.09
CA GLY A 49 4.11 -19.82 -11.52
C GLY A 49 5.33 -19.17 -12.16
N GLY A 50 6.38 -18.87 -11.40
CA GLY A 50 7.68 -18.42 -11.91
C GLY A 50 7.86 -16.91 -12.02
N VAL A 51 6.93 -16.11 -11.53
CA VAL A 51 7.04 -14.64 -11.50
C VAL A 51 8.16 -14.19 -10.56
N ALA A 52 8.75 -13.02 -10.84
CA ALA A 52 9.85 -12.50 -10.04
C ALA A 52 9.39 -11.77 -8.77
N MET A 53 8.19 -11.17 -8.79
CA MET A 53 7.64 -10.47 -7.64
C MET A 53 6.11 -10.58 -7.64
N VAL A 54 5.54 -10.66 -6.45
CA VAL A 54 4.09 -10.61 -6.22
C VAL A 54 3.80 -9.40 -5.33
N THR A 55 2.93 -8.49 -5.77
CA THR A 55 2.42 -7.41 -4.95
C THR A 55 1.11 -7.83 -4.29
N VAL A 56 1.14 -7.88 -2.96
CA VAL A 56 -0.04 -8.13 -2.11
C VAL A 56 -0.77 -6.80 -1.92
N GLY A 57 -2.02 -6.72 -2.24
CA GLY A 57 -2.79 -5.48 -2.06
C GLY A 57 -4.22 -5.57 -2.60
N ILE A 58 -4.95 -4.56 -2.33
CA ILE A 58 -4.68 -3.37 -1.52
C ILE A 58 -4.76 -3.69 -0.01
N MET A 59 -3.99 -2.98 0.83
CA MET A 59 -3.91 -3.28 2.26
C MET A 59 -4.28 -2.04 3.08
N PRO A 60 -5.46 -2.02 3.72
CA PRO A 60 -5.87 -0.90 4.57
C PRO A 60 -4.83 -0.62 5.67
N ILE A 61 -4.49 0.66 5.85
CA ILE A 61 -3.64 1.11 6.95
C ILE A 61 -4.44 1.46 8.22
N ASP A 62 -5.78 1.43 8.12
CA ASP A 62 -6.71 1.64 9.22
C ASP A 62 -8.07 1.06 8.86
N LEU A 63 -8.52 0.01 9.57
CA LEU A 63 -9.85 -0.59 9.35
C LEU A 63 -11.01 0.23 9.95
N ASN A 64 -10.72 1.16 10.85
CA ASN A 64 -11.73 2.04 11.41
C ASN A 64 -12.08 3.20 10.48
N TRP A 65 -11.30 3.37 9.41
CA TRP A 65 -11.58 4.40 8.42
C TRP A 65 -12.78 4.02 7.54
N PRO A 66 -13.68 4.96 7.27
CA PRO A 66 -14.82 4.70 6.39
C PRO A 66 -14.40 4.15 5.02
N SER A 67 -15.21 3.25 4.48
CA SER A 67 -14.98 2.61 3.17
C SER A 67 -13.75 1.71 3.06
N THR A 68 -13.17 1.26 4.18
CA THR A 68 -12.14 0.21 4.17
C THR A 68 -12.73 -1.15 3.84
N MET A 69 -11.86 -2.07 3.44
CA MET A 69 -12.24 -3.43 3.02
C MET A 69 -11.69 -4.46 4.00
N PRO A 70 -12.48 -4.94 4.98
CA PRO A 70 -12.01 -5.91 5.98
C PRO A 70 -11.69 -7.30 5.38
N THR A 71 -12.09 -7.53 4.14
CA THR A 71 -11.74 -8.75 3.37
C THR A 71 -10.38 -8.68 2.69
N GLN A 72 -9.62 -7.59 2.88
CA GLN A 72 -8.23 -7.45 2.48
C GLN A 72 -7.30 -7.61 3.70
N PRO A 73 -6.02 -8.01 3.50
CA PRO A 73 -5.05 -8.06 4.60
C PRO A 73 -4.76 -6.65 5.12
N CYS A 74 -4.74 -6.46 6.45
CA CYS A 74 -4.62 -5.14 7.06
C CYS A 74 -3.19 -4.84 7.52
N LEU A 75 -2.80 -3.56 7.44
CA LEU A 75 -1.54 -3.00 7.96
C LEU A 75 -1.76 -2.03 9.13
N GLY A 76 -2.99 -1.92 9.64
CA GLY A 76 -3.35 -0.92 10.65
C GLY A 76 -2.91 -1.23 12.09
N ASP A 77 -2.49 -2.47 12.39
CA ASP A 77 -2.15 -2.90 13.74
C ASP A 77 -1.13 -4.05 13.69
N ASP A 78 -0.30 -4.18 14.72
CA ASP A 78 0.75 -5.20 14.83
C ASP A 78 0.19 -6.63 14.93
N LYS A 79 -1.06 -6.78 15.40
CA LYS A 79 -1.76 -8.07 15.45
C LYS A 79 -1.90 -8.77 14.09
N TYR A 80 -1.78 -8.03 12.99
CA TYR A 80 -1.84 -8.58 11.64
C TYR A 80 -0.50 -9.11 11.13
N ILE A 81 0.63 -8.72 11.75
CA ILE A 81 1.98 -9.11 11.32
C ILE A 81 2.14 -10.63 11.17
N PRO A 82 1.72 -11.49 12.11
CA PRO A 82 1.92 -12.93 11.97
C PRO A 82 1.28 -13.53 10.71
N GLY A 83 0.08 -13.06 10.35
CA GLY A 83 -0.59 -13.47 9.10
C GLY A 83 0.14 -12.98 7.87
N LEU A 84 0.61 -11.73 7.88
CA LEU A 84 1.40 -11.14 6.80
C LEU A 84 2.73 -11.86 6.60
N THR A 85 3.40 -12.24 7.69
CA THR A 85 4.65 -13.04 7.64
C THR A 85 4.41 -14.38 6.95
N ARG A 86 3.30 -15.06 7.21
CA ARG A 86 2.92 -16.30 6.52
C ARG A 86 2.71 -16.08 5.02
N ALA A 87 2.04 -14.99 4.64
CA ALA A 87 1.82 -14.64 3.24
C ALA A 87 3.13 -14.35 2.51
N VAL A 88 4.02 -13.55 3.12
CA VAL A 88 5.35 -13.24 2.58
C VAL A 88 6.20 -14.50 2.46
N ALA A 89 6.21 -15.36 3.48
CA ALA A 89 6.96 -16.62 3.46
C ALA A 89 6.48 -17.56 2.33
N ALA A 90 5.17 -17.61 2.06
CA ALA A 90 4.63 -18.39 0.94
C ALA A 90 5.08 -17.87 -0.43
N ILE A 91 5.15 -16.55 -0.60
CA ILE A 91 5.68 -15.93 -1.81
C ILE A 91 7.17 -16.26 -1.98
N HIS A 92 7.96 -16.12 -0.92
CA HIS A 92 9.39 -16.44 -0.94
C HIS A 92 9.65 -17.92 -1.21
N ALA A 93 8.86 -18.83 -0.62
CA ALA A 93 8.97 -20.27 -0.87
C ALA A 93 8.71 -20.61 -2.36
N GLY A 94 7.81 -19.89 -3.04
CA GLY A 94 7.59 -19.98 -4.50
C GLY A 94 8.69 -19.29 -5.33
N GLY A 95 9.74 -18.77 -4.70
CA GLY A 95 10.88 -18.15 -5.37
C GLY A 95 10.65 -16.77 -5.95
N ALA A 96 9.64 -16.04 -5.46
CA ALA A 96 9.36 -14.65 -5.84
C ALA A 96 9.70 -13.69 -4.70
N LYS A 97 9.90 -12.41 -5.04
CA LYS A 97 9.98 -11.31 -4.09
C LYS A 97 8.57 -10.87 -3.67
N ALA A 98 8.43 -10.38 -2.43
CA ALA A 98 7.16 -9.91 -1.88
C ALA A 98 7.13 -8.38 -1.79
N SER A 99 6.14 -7.77 -2.46
CA SER A 99 5.79 -6.36 -2.31
C SER A 99 4.46 -6.24 -1.56
N LEU A 100 4.37 -5.35 -0.57
CA LEU A 100 3.13 -5.08 0.15
C LEU A 100 2.66 -3.65 -0.14
N GLN A 101 1.36 -3.48 -0.45
CA GLN A 101 0.80 -2.20 -0.90
C GLN A 101 -0.12 -1.56 0.16
N PRO A 102 0.41 -0.66 1.03
CA PRO A 102 -0.40 0.18 1.92
C PRO A 102 -1.39 1.06 1.14
N TRP A 103 -2.61 1.17 1.67
CA TRP A 103 -3.70 1.86 1.02
C TRP A 103 -4.61 2.60 2.01
N MET A 104 -5.14 3.75 1.56
CA MET A 104 -6.16 4.53 2.25
C MET A 104 -7.28 4.90 1.29
N PRO A 105 -8.57 4.61 1.61
CA PRO A 105 -9.67 4.78 0.65
C PRO A 105 -9.87 6.23 0.17
N GLY A 106 -9.76 7.21 1.06
CA GLY A 106 -9.97 8.60 0.70
C GLY A 106 -11.41 8.98 0.36
N ARG A 107 -12.40 8.15 0.72
CA ARG A 107 -13.81 8.40 0.46
C ARG A 107 -14.59 8.49 1.78
N ALA A 108 -15.64 9.30 1.77
CA ALA A 108 -16.69 9.23 2.78
C ALA A 108 -17.31 7.81 2.82
N PRO A 109 -18.00 7.42 3.91
CA PRO A 109 -18.65 6.12 3.98
C PRO A 109 -19.48 5.85 2.73
N TYR A 110 -19.20 4.73 2.07
CA TYR A 110 -19.97 4.31 0.90
C TYR A 110 -21.36 3.85 1.35
N THR A 111 -22.38 4.57 0.92
CA THR A 111 -23.77 4.16 1.07
C THR A 111 -24.38 4.00 -0.31
N TYR A 112 -25.42 3.17 -0.44
CA TYR A 112 -26.18 3.07 -1.70
C TYR A 112 -26.75 4.42 -2.16
N ALA A 113 -27.03 5.32 -1.22
CA ALA A 113 -27.54 6.66 -1.51
C ALA A 113 -26.53 7.54 -2.25
N ASN A 114 -25.21 7.38 -1.98
CA ASN A 114 -24.15 8.15 -2.64
C ASN A 114 -23.43 7.39 -3.77
N ALA A 115 -23.95 6.23 -4.17
CA ALA A 115 -23.44 5.52 -5.35
C ALA A 115 -23.64 6.31 -6.67
N VAL A 116 -24.58 7.25 -6.67
CA VAL A 116 -24.90 8.16 -7.80
C VAL A 116 -24.17 9.51 -7.67
N GLU A 117 -23.54 9.78 -6.52
CA GLU A 117 -22.79 11.03 -6.31
C GLU A 117 -21.49 11.02 -7.13
N ARG A 118 -21.13 12.19 -7.62
CA ARG A 118 -19.86 12.34 -8.33
C ARG A 118 -18.68 12.01 -7.40
N ALA A 119 -17.63 11.41 -7.94
CA ALA A 119 -16.45 11.05 -7.19
C ALA A 119 -15.84 12.23 -6.39
N GLN A 120 -15.97 13.46 -6.89
CA GLN A 120 -15.57 14.69 -6.19
C GLN A 120 -16.32 14.91 -4.88
N ASP A 121 -17.61 14.62 -4.84
CA ASP A 121 -18.49 14.96 -3.72
C ASP A 121 -18.25 14.03 -2.53
N ILE A 122 -17.76 12.81 -2.78
CA ILE A 122 -17.37 11.83 -1.76
C ILE A 122 -15.88 11.84 -1.39
N ALA A 123 -15.06 12.60 -2.15
CA ALA A 123 -13.64 12.73 -1.86
C ALA A 123 -13.42 13.49 -0.53
N ILE A 124 -12.49 12.99 0.29
CA ILE A 124 -12.26 13.58 1.63
C ILE A 124 -11.10 14.57 1.67
N VAL A 125 -10.30 14.66 0.62
CA VAL A 125 -9.10 15.52 0.59
C VAL A 125 -9.37 16.95 1.03
N ASN A 126 -10.52 17.53 0.66
CA ASN A 126 -10.89 18.91 0.99
C ASN A 126 -11.45 19.07 2.43
N ARG A 127 -11.76 17.97 3.10
CA ARG A 127 -12.36 17.95 4.46
C ARG A 127 -11.33 17.69 5.56
N LEU A 128 -10.15 17.16 5.19
CA LEU A 128 -9.09 16.86 6.16
C LEU A 128 -8.47 18.15 6.70
N THR A 129 -8.29 18.20 8.00
CA THR A 129 -7.41 19.18 8.66
C THR A 129 -5.95 18.79 8.39
N VAL A 130 -5.02 19.74 8.57
CA VAL A 130 -3.59 19.49 8.46
C VAL A 130 -3.13 18.44 9.47
N ASP A 131 -3.67 18.46 10.69
CA ASP A 131 -3.36 17.47 11.73
C ASP A 131 -3.80 16.05 11.34
N GLU A 132 -4.97 15.92 10.71
CA GLU A 132 -5.44 14.62 10.17
C GLU A 132 -4.54 14.14 9.03
N ILE A 133 -4.09 15.03 8.16
CA ILE A 133 -3.13 14.72 7.09
C ILE A 133 -1.83 14.18 7.71
N HIS A 134 -1.25 14.86 8.69
CA HIS A 134 -0.05 14.41 9.39
C HIS A 134 -0.26 13.06 10.11
N ASN A 135 -1.44 12.84 10.69
CA ASN A 135 -1.76 11.56 11.31
C ASN A 135 -1.84 10.43 10.29
N ILE A 136 -2.42 10.67 9.12
CA ILE A 136 -2.47 9.69 8.03
C ILE A 136 -1.05 9.37 7.52
N GLN A 137 -0.18 10.36 7.38
CA GLN A 137 1.22 10.15 7.01
C GLN A 137 1.96 9.27 8.02
N LYS A 138 1.72 9.47 9.33
CA LYS A 138 2.26 8.59 10.39
C LYS A 138 1.73 7.16 10.29
N LYS A 139 0.43 6.98 9.98
CA LYS A 139 -0.15 5.64 9.75
C LYS A 139 0.49 4.92 8.57
N TYR A 140 0.78 5.62 7.48
CA TYR A 140 1.52 5.06 6.35
C TYR A 140 2.93 4.62 6.73
N ALA A 141 3.67 5.44 7.50
CA ALA A 141 5.01 5.09 7.96
C ALA A 141 4.99 3.85 8.89
N ALA A 142 4.00 3.79 9.81
CA ALA A 142 3.80 2.63 10.68
C ALA A 142 3.41 1.37 9.88
N ALA A 143 2.57 1.51 8.85
CA ALA A 143 2.21 0.42 7.97
C ALA A 143 3.43 -0.13 7.19
N ALA A 144 4.29 0.76 6.70
CA ALA A 144 5.54 0.37 6.03
C ALA A 144 6.49 -0.38 6.98
N LEU A 145 6.56 0.03 8.25
CA LEU A 145 7.33 -0.69 9.27
C LEU A 145 6.78 -2.12 9.46
N ARG A 146 5.45 -2.28 9.53
CA ARG A 146 4.82 -3.62 9.60
C ARG A 146 5.10 -4.47 8.37
N CYS A 147 5.17 -3.87 7.18
CA CYS A 147 5.62 -4.57 5.97
C CYS A 147 7.04 -5.13 6.14
N ALA A 148 7.97 -4.31 6.64
CA ALA A 148 9.34 -4.74 6.91
C ALA A 148 9.40 -5.83 7.99
N MET A 149 8.66 -5.69 9.09
CA MET A 149 8.55 -6.69 10.15
C MET A 149 7.97 -8.02 9.67
N ALA A 150 7.07 -7.99 8.68
CA ALA A 150 6.54 -9.19 8.03
C ALA A 150 7.52 -9.84 7.03
N GLY A 151 8.67 -9.21 6.76
CA GLY A 151 9.71 -9.72 5.86
C GLY A 151 9.53 -9.32 4.39
N ALA A 152 8.73 -8.32 4.08
CA ALA A 152 8.56 -7.84 2.71
C ALA A 152 9.85 -7.25 2.12
N ASP A 153 10.09 -7.51 0.82
CA ASP A 153 11.22 -6.93 0.08
C ASP A 153 10.93 -5.49 -0.40
N VAL A 154 9.66 -5.14 -0.61
CA VAL A 154 9.22 -3.86 -1.16
C VAL A 154 7.96 -3.37 -0.45
N VAL A 155 7.89 -2.05 -0.24
CA VAL A 155 6.66 -1.34 0.11
C VAL A 155 6.23 -0.52 -1.09
N GLU A 156 5.03 -0.81 -1.63
CA GLU A 156 4.46 -0.12 -2.78
C GLU A 156 3.35 0.82 -2.32
N TRP A 157 3.56 2.12 -2.48
CA TRP A 157 2.58 3.12 -2.09
C TRP A 157 1.44 3.23 -3.10
N HIS A 158 0.21 3.04 -2.63
CA HIS A 158 -0.98 3.20 -3.47
C HIS A 158 -1.39 4.68 -3.57
N ASN A 159 -1.12 5.29 -4.72
CA ASN A 159 -1.48 6.68 -5.04
C ASN A 159 -2.26 6.78 -6.37
N ALA A 160 -3.27 5.93 -6.54
CA ALA A 160 -4.03 5.83 -7.77
C ALA A 160 -5.52 5.55 -7.50
N HIS A 161 -6.33 5.36 -8.56
CA HIS A 161 -7.71 4.89 -8.55
C HIS A 161 -8.68 5.76 -7.75
N ASN A 162 -8.47 7.07 -7.76
CA ASN A 162 -9.27 8.07 -7.03
C ASN A 162 -9.22 7.91 -5.49
N TYR A 163 -8.23 7.17 -4.96
CA TYR A 163 -8.01 7.04 -3.54
C TYR A 163 -7.20 8.21 -2.98
N LEU A 164 -7.05 8.27 -1.67
CA LEU A 164 -6.55 9.47 -0.99
C LEU A 164 -5.24 10.01 -1.56
N GLY A 165 -4.29 9.14 -1.87
CA GLY A 165 -3.01 9.58 -2.44
C GLY A 165 -3.17 10.33 -3.76
N GLU A 166 -3.99 9.80 -4.67
CA GLU A 166 -4.29 10.47 -5.95
C GLU A 166 -5.09 11.74 -5.75
N GLN A 167 -6.01 11.77 -4.79
CA GLN A 167 -6.82 12.97 -4.56
C GLN A 167 -5.98 14.21 -4.27
N PHE A 168 -4.82 14.06 -3.61
CA PHE A 168 -3.90 15.17 -3.38
C PHE A 168 -3.25 15.68 -4.67
N PHE A 169 -3.00 14.80 -5.66
CA PHE A 169 -2.35 15.19 -6.93
C PHE A 169 -3.33 15.78 -7.94
N SER A 170 -4.59 15.39 -7.85
CA SER A 170 -5.57 15.67 -8.89
C SER A 170 -6.29 17.01 -8.65
N PRO A 171 -6.18 17.98 -9.58
CA PRO A 171 -6.94 19.21 -9.49
C PRO A 171 -8.47 18.99 -9.62
N TYR A 172 -8.87 17.80 -10.07
CA TYR A 172 -10.28 17.40 -10.11
C TYR A 172 -10.85 17.17 -8.71
N PHE A 173 -10.04 16.64 -7.77
CA PHE A 173 -10.46 16.35 -6.40
C PHE A 173 -10.01 17.41 -5.41
N ASN A 174 -8.78 17.91 -5.55
CA ASN A 174 -8.14 18.78 -4.56
C ASN A 174 -8.42 20.25 -4.84
N HIS A 175 -9.31 20.85 -4.07
CA HIS A 175 -9.64 22.27 -4.11
C HIS A 175 -9.14 23.02 -2.87
N ARG A 176 -8.17 22.44 -2.14
CA ARG A 176 -7.57 23.06 -0.95
C ARG A 176 -6.82 24.34 -1.31
N THR A 177 -6.83 25.28 -0.37
CA THR A 177 -6.14 26.58 -0.50
C THR A 177 -4.92 26.69 0.43
N ASP A 178 -4.66 25.66 1.24
CA ASP A 178 -3.48 25.56 2.12
C ASP A 178 -2.27 24.93 1.38
N GLU A 179 -1.21 24.61 2.14
CA GLU A 179 0.03 24.04 1.61
C GLU A 179 -0.10 22.65 0.98
N TYR A 180 -1.26 21.99 1.11
CA TYR A 180 -1.58 20.71 0.47
C TYR A 180 -2.49 20.88 -0.78
N GLY A 181 -2.71 22.12 -1.23
CA GLY A 181 -3.57 22.43 -2.37
C GLY A 181 -2.86 22.33 -3.73
N GLN A 182 -3.50 22.91 -4.74
CA GLN A 182 -3.06 22.84 -6.16
C GLN A 182 -2.35 24.11 -6.66
N GLN A 183 -1.94 25.01 -5.76
CA GLN A 183 -1.33 26.30 -6.10
C GLN A 183 0.06 26.15 -6.73
N SER A 184 0.72 25.02 -6.49
CA SER A 184 2.02 24.67 -7.08
C SER A 184 2.19 23.15 -7.18
N VAL A 185 3.10 22.69 -8.03
CA VAL A 185 3.49 21.27 -8.10
C VAL A 185 4.03 20.79 -6.75
N GLU A 186 4.77 21.65 -6.04
CA GLU A 186 5.28 21.31 -4.71
C GLU A 186 4.15 21.04 -3.71
N ASN A 187 3.13 21.87 -3.69
CA ASN A 187 1.98 21.70 -2.79
C ASN A 187 1.19 20.44 -3.12
N SER A 188 0.89 20.21 -4.42
CA SER A 188 0.16 19.01 -4.84
C SER A 188 0.90 17.70 -4.51
N MET A 189 2.23 17.73 -4.52
CA MET A 189 3.09 16.59 -4.20
C MET A 189 3.45 16.48 -2.71
N ARG A 190 3.13 17.48 -1.90
CA ARG A 190 3.55 17.59 -0.50
C ARG A 190 3.14 16.38 0.32
N PHE A 191 1.88 15.97 0.26
CA PHE A 191 1.37 14.82 1.01
C PHE A 191 2.23 13.56 0.79
N ALA A 192 2.46 13.18 -0.47
CA ALA A 192 3.23 11.99 -0.80
C ALA A 192 4.71 12.14 -0.43
N ARG A 193 5.31 13.31 -0.71
CA ARG A 193 6.72 13.56 -0.40
C ARG A 193 7.01 13.46 1.09
N GLU A 194 6.16 14.07 1.94
CA GLU A 194 6.32 14.05 3.39
C GLU A 194 6.11 12.65 3.95
N ALA A 195 5.06 11.95 3.49
CA ALA A 195 4.78 10.60 3.95
C ALA A 195 5.87 9.61 3.51
N LEU A 196 6.39 9.69 2.29
CA LEU A 196 7.52 8.87 1.83
C LEU A 196 8.80 9.19 2.61
N THR A 197 9.05 10.47 2.90
CA THR A 197 10.20 10.89 3.73
C THR A 197 10.10 10.32 5.14
N LEU A 198 8.92 10.42 5.77
CA LEU A 198 8.67 9.85 7.09
C LEU A 198 8.81 8.33 7.07
N THR A 199 8.25 7.67 6.07
CA THR A 199 8.37 6.22 5.86
C THR A 199 9.84 5.81 5.77
N ARG A 200 10.65 6.48 4.95
CA ARG A 200 12.08 6.18 4.82
C ARG A 200 12.81 6.32 6.15
N ARG A 201 12.61 7.44 6.85
CA ARG A 201 13.22 7.67 8.18
C ARG A 201 12.83 6.60 9.19
N THR A 202 11.57 6.16 9.20
CA THR A 202 11.07 5.12 10.10
C THR A 202 11.75 3.78 9.81
N LEU A 203 11.89 3.40 8.55
CA LEU A 203 12.55 2.16 8.15
C LEU A 203 14.06 2.19 8.42
N ASP A 204 14.73 3.32 8.20
CA ASP A 204 16.17 3.47 8.48
C ASP A 204 16.47 3.38 9.98
N ALA A 205 15.62 3.99 10.83
CA ALA A 205 15.75 3.90 12.27
C ALA A 205 15.58 2.45 12.78
N GLN A 206 14.65 1.69 12.21
CA GLN A 206 14.46 0.28 12.54
C GLN A 206 15.66 -0.57 12.11
N ALA A 207 16.19 -0.35 10.90
CA ALA A 207 17.35 -1.07 10.40
C ALA A 207 18.57 -0.85 11.33
N THR A 208 18.76 0.38 11.82
CA THR A 208 19.84 0.69 12.77
C THR A 208 19.65 0.00 14.13
N ALA A 209 18.41 -0.07 14.63
CA ALA A 209 18.10 -0.68 15.93
C ALA A 209 18.23 -2.22 15.93
N THR A 210 18.09 -2.86 14.77
CA THR A 210 18.25 -4.34 14.66
C THR A 210 19.69 -4.79 14.54
N TRP A 211 20.66 -3.88 14.33
CA TRP A 211 22.10 -4.19 14.18
C TRP A 211 22.95 -3.65 15.37
N SER A 212 22.35 -3.05 16.37
CA SER A 212 22.97 -2.59 17.62
C SER A 212 22.69 -3.55 18.77
#